data_d5dca16803f1dbf71c9be50ef8c71114
#
_entry.id   d5dca16803f1dbf71c9be50ef8c71114
#
_cell.length_a   1.000
_cell.length_b   1.000
_cell.length_c   1.000
_cell.angle_alpha   90.00
_cell.angle_beta   90.00
_cell.angle_gamma   90.00
#
_symmetry.space_group_name_H-M   'P 1'
#
loop_
_entity.id
_entity.type
_entity.pdbx_description
1 polymer ?
#
loop_
_entity_poly.entity_id
_entity_poly.type
_entity_poly.pdbx_seq_one_letter_code
_entity_poly.pdbx_strand_id
1 'polypeptide(L)'
;MLAHAGGAPEFASTGFVGAGVVLGWVGLSRIRGRGFPGIPAWGAFAMLTVAPLALVGSVVVPALVWPTPSGPRPTSSATISFAEPSPEQIVTGSMLDVGVRVENGRIVAMSGAVTPDTGHLHVFLDGALLSMTSEREQEIDIADLPPGVHRLQAEFVAADHAPFDPPVITAVTFVNEAP
;
A
#
# COMPACT_ATOMS: atom_id res chain seq x y z
N MET A 1 -2.01 10.62 14.42
CA MET A 1 -2.14 9.35 13.70
C MET A 1 -2.43 9.68 12.24
N LEU A 2 -1.43 9.78 11.41
CA LEU A 2 -1.56 9.98 9.97
C LEU A 2 -0.94 8.75 9.33
N ALA A 3 -1.80 7.77 9.01
CA ALA A 3 -1.43 6.70 8.13
C ALA A 3 -0.90 7.33 6.83
N HIS A 4 0.38 7.21 6.55
CA HIS A 4 0.91 7.49 5.23
C HIS A 4 0.36 6.40 4.31
N ALA A 5 -0.80 6.70 3.74
CA ALA A 5 -1.40 5.85 2.75
C ALA A 5 -0.42 5.69 1.58
N GLY A 6 0.18 4.51 1.45
CA GLY A 6 0.85 4.08 0.22
C GLY A 6 -0.10 3.94 -0.96
N GLY A 7 -1.28 4.56 -0.85
CA GLY A 7 -2.36 4.46 -1.82
C GLY A 7 -2.44 5.55 -2.88
N ALA A 8 -1.53 6.54 -2.90
CA ALA A 8 -1.65 7.62 -3.87
C ALA A 8 -1.69 7.15 -5.35
N PRO A 9 -0.83 6.22 -5.80
CA PRO A 9 -0.89 5.73 -7.18
C PRO A 9 -2.14 4.88 -7.45
N GLU A 10 -2.58 4.09 -6.48
CA GLU A 10 -3.78 3.24 -6.60
C GLU A 10 -5.06 4.10 -6.66
N PHE A 11 -5.19 5.11 -5.81
CA PHE A 11 -6.32 6.02 -5.84
C PHE A 11 -6.37 6.83 -7.14
N ALA A 12 -5.22 7.30 -7.64
CA ALA A 12 -5.16 8.01 -8.91
C ALA A 12 -5.60 7.12 -10.08
N SER A 13 -5.07 5.89 -10.17
CA SER A 13 -5.43 4.95 -11.23
C SER A 13 -6.91 4.57 -11.16
N THR A 14 -7.46 4.29 -9.98
CA THR A 14 -8.86 3.97 -9.77
C THR A 14 -9.76 5.13 -10.18
N GLY A 15 -9.38 6.37 -9.85
CA GLY A 15 -10.10 7.58 -10.25
C GLY A 15 -10.19 7.75 -11.77
N PHE A 16 -9.08 7.55 -12.48
CA PHE A 16 -9.04 7.62 -13.95
C PHE A 16 -9.84 6.51 -14.62
N VAL A 17 -9.78 5.29 -14.12
CA VAL A 17 -10.59 4.17 -14.63
C VAL A 17 -12.06 4.45 -14.42
N GLY A 18 -12.46 4.85 -13.20
CA GLY A 18 -13.84 5.21 -12.90
C GLY A 18 -14.39 6.31 -13.81
N ALA A 19 -13.62 7.38 -14.01
CA ALA A 19 -14.00 8.48 -14.90
C ALA A 19 -14.15 8.00 -16.36
N GLY A 20 -13.20 7.20 -16.86
CA GLY A 20 -13.26 6.66 -18.22
C GLY A 20 -14.49 5.80 -18.47
N VAL A 21 -14.81 4.91 -17.54
CA VAL A 21 -15.99 4.03 -17.62
C VAL A 21 -17.29 4.84 -17.59
N VAL A 22 -17.41 5.80 -16.66
CA VAL A 22 -18.62 6.63 -16.54
C VAL A 22 -18.82 7.49 -17.78
N LEU A 23 -17.78 8.17 -18.26
CA LEU A 23 -17.86 9.00 -19.47
C LEU A 23 -18.22 8.16 -20.70
N GLY A 24 -17.60 6.99 -20.85
CA GLY A 24 -17.92 6.06 -21.95
C GLY A 24 -19.37 5.60 -21.91
N TRP A 25 -19.85 5.21 -20.72
CA TRP A 25 -21.23 4.76 -20.54
C TRP A 25 -22.27 5.87 -20.80
N VAL A 26 -22.04 7.07 -20.26
CA VAL A 26 -22.93 8.25 -20.46
C VAL A 26 -22.97 8.64 -21.92
N GLY A 27 -21.81 8.77 -22.57
CA GLY A 27 -21.70 9.12 -23.97
C GLY A 27 -22.43 8.11 -24.87
N LEU A 28 -22.19 6.83 -24.67
CA LEU A 28 -22.81 5.74 -25.41
C LEU A 28 -24.33 5.66 -25.20
N SER A 29 -24.77 5.84 -23.96
CA SER A 29 -26.18 5.82 -23.59
C SER A 29 -26.93 6.98 -24.27
N ARG A 30 -26.32 8.17 -24.34
CA ARG A 30 -26.90 9.34 -25.01
C ARG A 30 -27.02 9.14 -26.53
N ILE A 31 -25.98 8.61 -27.18
CA ILE A 31 -26.01 8.34 -28.63
C ILE A 31 -27.08 7.29 -28.96
N ARG A 32 -27.25 6.28 -28.09
CA ARG A 32 -28.30 5.24 -28.27
C ARG A 32 -29.70 5.70 -27.89
N GLY A 33 -29.90 6.95 -27.49
CA GLY A 33 -31.18 7.48 -27.05
C GLY A 33 -31.73 6.90 -25.76
N ARG A 34 -30.86 6.27 -24.93
CA ARG A 34 -31.23 5.54 -23.71
C ARG A 34 -31.12 6.35 -22.42
N GLY A 35 -30.91 7.67 -22.51
CA GLY A 35 -30.81 8.52 -21.34
C GLY A 35 -30.09 9.84 -21.61
N PHE A 36 -30.00 10.66 -20.56
CA PHE A 36 -29.27 11.95 -20.58
C PHE A 36 -29.73 12.95 -21.67
N PRO A 37 -31.04 13.26 -21.76
CA PRO A 37 -31.56 14.14 -22.81
C PRO A 37 -30.97 15.57 -22.78
N GLY A 38 -30.47 16.01 -21.62
CA GLY A 38 -29.83 17.34 -21.48
C GLY A 38 -28.41 17.42 -22.06
N ILE A 39 -27.81 16.31 -22.46
CA ILE A 39 -26.48 16.32 -23.06
C ILE A 39 -26.62 16.48 -24.58
N PRO A 40 -26.05 17.53 -25.19
CA PRO A 40 -26.08 17.69 -26.64
C PRO A 40 -25.26 16.59 -27.34
N ALA A 41 -25.58 16.31 -28.60
CA ALA A 41 -24.92 15.21 -29.35
C ALA A 41 -23.39 15.37 -29.40
N TRP A 42 -22.88 16.58 -29.60
CA TRP A 42 -21.45 16.86 -29.62
C TRP A 42 -20.77 16.55 -28.25
N GLY A 43 -21.48 16.81 -27.14
CA GLY A 43 -21.02 16.49 -25.80
C GLY A 43 -20.89 14.97 -25.58
N ALA A 44 -21.83 14.20 -26.11
CA ALA A 44 -21.75 12.72 -26.06
C ALA A 44 -20.56 12.17 -26.85
N PHE A 45 -20.27 12.75 -28.04
CA PHE A 45 -19.06 12.40 -28.80
C PHE A 45 -17.79 12.81 -28.09
N ALA A 46 -17.74 14.00 -27.46
CA ALA A 46 -16.60 14.43 -26.65
C ALA A 46 -16.32 13.47 -25.46
N MET A 47 -17.36 13.01 -24.80
CA MET A 47 -17.21 12.00 -23.72
C MET A 47 -16.62 10.68 -24.22
N LEU A 48 -17.00 10.24 -25.40
CA LEU A 48 -16.46 9.01 -26.00
C LEU A 48 -15.00 9.16 -26.46
N THR A 49 -14.58 10.36 -26.82
CA THR A 49 -13.16 10.62 -27.16
C THR A 49 -12.28 10.77 -25.90
N VAL A 50 -12.82 11.35 -24.84
CA VAL A 50 -12.09 11.53 -23.57
C VAL A 50 -12.00 10.23 -22.75
N ALA A 51 -13.01 9.36 -22.84
CA ALA A 51 -13.04 8.10 -22.08
C ALA A 51 -11.77 7.22 -22.28
N PRO A 52 -11.31 6.93 -23.51
CA PRO A 52 -10.09 6.16 -23.71
C PRO A 52 -8.83 6.89 -23.22
N LEU A 53 -8.79 8.22 -23.29
CA LEU A 53 -7.69 9.02 -22.75
C LEU A 53 -7.59 8.90 -21.24
N ALA A 54 -8.73 8.90 -20.53
CA ALA A 54 -8.76 8.66 -19.10
C ALA A 54 -8.30 7.24 -18.75
N LEU A 55 -8.69 6.23 -19.52
CA LEU A 55 -8.23 4.86 -19.33
C LEU A 55 -6.72 4.70 -19.57
N VAL A 56 -6.18 5.32 -20.62
CA VAL A 56 -4.73 5.34 -20.86
C VAL A 56 -4.02 6.10 -19.74
N GLY A 57 -4.57 7.24 -19.31
CA GLY A 57 -4.06 8.03 -18.18
C GLY A 57 -3.95 7.23 -16.88
N SER A 58 -4.84 6.25 -16.67
CA SER A 58 -4.78 5.38 -15.48
C SER A 58 -3.50 4.53 -15.37
N VAL A 59 -2.84 4.27 -16.48
CA VAL A 59 -1.59 3.50 -16.55
C VAL A 59 -0.38 4.42 -16.74
N VAL A 60 -0.49 5.38 -17.63
CA VAL A 60 0.64 6.24 -18.03
C VAL A 60 1.01 7.24 -16.93
N VAL A 61 0.01 7.88 -16.31
CA VAL A 61 0.28 8.89 -15.27
C VAL A 61 0.96 8.27 -14.04
N PRO A 62 0.48 7.15 -13.46
CA PRO A 62 1.20 6.50 -12.38
C PRO A 62 2.63 6.09 -12.75
N ALA A 63 2.83 5.53 -13.95
CA ALA A 63 4.16 5.10 -14.40
C ALA A 63 5.15 6.26 -14.58
N LEU A 64 4.66 7.46 -14.92
CA LEU A 64 5.49 8.66 -15.08
C LEU A 64 5.74 9.38 -13.75
N VAL A 65 4.74 9.39 -12.85
CA VAL A 65 4.82 10.13 -11.59
C VAL A 65 5.46 9.28 -10.48
N TRP A 66 5.24 7.96 -10.53
CA TRP A 66 5.81 6.99 -9.60
C TRP A 66 6.53 5.88 -10.38
N PRO A 67 7.71 6.19 -10.95
CA PRO A 67 8.49 5.18 -11.67
C PRO A 67 8.83 4.04 -10.70
N THR A 68 8.64 2.82 -11.15
CA THR A 68 9.16 1.67 -10.41
C THR A 68 10.68 1.77 -10.35
N PRO A 69 11.30 1.50 -9.20
CA PRO A 69 12.75 1.53 -9.08
C PRO A 69 13.37 0.61 -10.13
N SER A 70 14.19 1.17 -11.03
CA SER A 70 14.90 0.43 -12.06
C SER A 70 16.40 0.38 -11.72
N GLY A 71 16.96 -0.81 -11.71
CA GLY A 71 18.39 -1.03 -11.43
C GLY A 71 18.62 -2.08 -10.35
N PRO A 72 19.89 -2.47 -10.10
CA PRO A 72 20.22 -3.40 -9.05
C PRO A 72 19.83 -2.80 -7.69
N ARG A 73 19.16 -3.60 -6.88
CA ARG A 73 18.78 -3.20 -5.53
C ARG A 73 20.02 -3.18 -4.63
N PRO A 74 20.09 -2.24 -3.66
CA PRO A 74 21.18 -2.25 -2.70
C PRO A 74 21.05 -3.47 -1.78
N THR A 75 22.18 -3.97 -1.34
CA THR A 75 22.25 -4.91 -0.23
C THR A 75 22.06 -4.18 1.09
N SER A 76 21.66 -4.90 2.14
CA SER A 76 21.65 -4.39 3.50
C SER A 76 22.32 -5.36 4.44
N SER A 77 23.07 -4.83 5.40
CA SER A 77 23.63 -5.56 6.54
C SER A 77 22.68 -5.50 7.75
N ALA A 78 21.57 -4.79 7.63
CA ALA A 78 20.57 -4.67 8.68
C ALA A 78 19.96 -6.05 9.00
N THR A 79 19.69 -6.27 10.27
CA THR A 79 18.89 -7.39 10.77
C THR A 79 17.71 -6.86 11.55
N ILE A 80 16.59 -7.54 11.45
CA ILE A 80 15.37 -7.18 12.18
C ILE A 80 14.83 -8.38 12.95
N SER A 81 14.25 -8.11 14.11
CA SER A 81 13.56 -9.10 14.94
C SER A 81 12.38 -8.46 15.64
N PHE A 82 11.34 -9.25 15.93
CA PHE A 82 10.27 -8.78 16.80
C PHE A 82 10.75 -8.73 18.25
N ALA A 83 10.46 -7.62 18.92
CA ALA A 83 10.50 -7.50 20.36
C ALA A 83 9.15 -7.92 20.94
N GLU A 84 8.07 -7.51 20.24
CA GLU A 84 6.67 -7.85 20.52
C GLU A 84 5.91 -8.02 19.21
N PRO A 85 4.96 -9.00 19.16
CA PRO A 85 4.71 -10.02 20.16
C PRO A 85 5.83 -11.06 20.25
N SER A 86 5.89 -11.74 21.39
CA SER A 86 6.73 -12.95 21.52
C SER A 86 6.12 -14.09 20.68
N PRO A 87 6.93 -15.08 20.25
CA PRO A 87 6.41 -16.25 19.55
C PRO A 87 5.31 -16.94 20.35
N GLU A 88 4.18 -17.24 19.67
CA GLU A 88 3.01 -17.90 20.26
C GLU A 88 2.34 -17.11 21.41
N GLN A 89 2.65 -15.84 21.58
CA GLN A 89 2.00 -14.98 22.56
C GLN A 89 0.47 -15.00 22.37
N ILE A 90 -0.25 -15.17 23.47
CA ILE A 90 -1.68 -15.03 23.51
C ILE A 90 -2.02 -13.54 23.68
N VAL A 91 -2.77 -13.01 22.76
CA VAL A 91 -3.25 -11.62 22.76
C VAL A 91 -4.75 -11.62 23.04
N THR A 92 -5.15 -10.92 24.09
CA THR A 92 -6.56 -10.72 24.44
C THR A 92 -6.90 -9.25 24.32
N GLY A 93 -8.03 -8.94 23.68
CA GLY A 93 -8.47 -7.56 23.47
C GLY A 93 -8.35 -7.10 22.01
N SER A 94 -8.50 -5.80 21.80
CA SER A 94 -8.61 -5.21 20.47
C SER A 94 -7.32 -4.57 19.94
N MET A 95 -6.24 -4.57 20.71
CA MET A 95 -4.99 -3.94 20.35
C MET A 95 -3.83 -4.93 20.45
N LEU A 96 -2.96 -4.90 19.47
CA LEU A 96 -1.71 -5.66 19.41
C LEU A 96 -0.53 -4.70 19.48
N ASP A 97 0.30 -4.85 20.50
CA ASP A 97 1.58 -4.14 20.57
C ASP A 97 2.58 -4.80 19.62
N VAL A 98 3.18 -4.00 18.77
CA VAL A 98 4.19 -4.44 17.81
C VAL A 98 5.47 -3.66 18.02
N GLY A 99 6.51 -4.36 18.42
CA GLY A 99 7.86 -3.83 18.58
C GLY A 99 8.84 -4.52 17.63
N VAL A 100 9.60 -3.76 16.86
CA VAL A 100 10.64 -4.28 15.95
C VAL A 100 12.01 -3.71 16.32
N ARG A 101 12.96 -4.59 16.61
CA ARG A 101 14.37 -4.22 16.76
C ARG A 101 15.02 -4.21 15.39
N VAL A 102 15.79 -3.14 15.13
CA VAL A 102 16.59 -3.01 13.91
C VAL A 102 18.05 -2.82 14.36
N GLU A 103 18.90 -3.73 13.94
CA GLU A 103 20.34 -3.68 14.16
C GLU A 103 21.05 -3.41 12.83
N ASN A 104 22.14 -2.66 12.86
CA ASN A 104 22.92 -2.23 11.69
C ASN A 104 22.10 -1.50 10.61
N GLY A 105 20.88 -1.05 10.95
CA GLY A 105 20.00 -0.31 10.08
C GLY A 105 19.57 1.02 10.67
N ARG A 106 19.33 1.99 9.82
CA ARG A 106 18.83 3.33 10.18
C ARG A 106 17.43 3.55 9.62
N ILE A 107 16.47 3.73 10.50
CA ILE A 107 15.11 4.11 10.11
C ILE A 107 15.08 5.61 9.81
N VAL A 108 14.39 5.99 8.72
CA VAL A 108 14.18 7.37 8.30
C VAL A 108 12.68 7.65 8.16
N ALA A 109 12.28 8.86 8.52
CA ALA A 109 10.88 9.27 8.49
C ALA A 109 10.39 9.71 7.11
N MET A 110 11.29 9.97 6.18
CA MET A 110 10.96 10.47 4.84
C MET A 110 11.52 9.56 3.76
N SER A 111 10.72 9.34 2.72
CA SER A 111 11.19 8.70 1.50
C SER A 111 12.28 9.55 0.84
N GLY A 112 13.25 8.92 0.25
CA GLY A 112 14.38 9.65 -0.32
C GLY A 112 15.31 8.79 -1.15
N ALA A 113 16.53 9.29 -1.34
CA ALA A 113 17.56 8.58 -2.06
C ALA A 113 17.89 7.24 -1.40
N VAL A 114 17.99 6.22 -2.22
CA VAL A 114 18.33 4.87 -1.76
C VAL A 114 19.78 4.83 -1.31
N THR A 115 19.96 4.45 -0.05
CA THR A 115 21.29 4.23 0.56
C THR A 115 21.28 2.88 1.29
N PRO A 116 22.41 2.17 1.34
CA PRO A 116 22.51 0.93 2.12
C PRO A 116 22.06 1.15 3.57
N ASP A 117 21.45 0.15 4.15
CA ASP A 117 21.07 0.11 5.57
C ASP A 117 20.19 1.28 6.06
N THR A 118 19.50 1.97 5.13
CA THR A 118 18.64 3.12 5.46
C THR A 118 17.27 2.94 4.85
N GLY A 119 16.22 3.04 5.65
CA GLY A 119 14.87 2.79 5.14
C GLY A 119 13.76 2.87 6.17
N HIS A 120 12.69 2.12 5.92
CA HIS A 120 11.45 2.08 6.69
C HIS A 120 11.08 0.65 7.08
N LEU A 121 10.12 0.51 7.98
CA LEU A 121 9.51 -0.77 8.33
C LEU A 121 8.15 -0.90 7.64
N HIS A 122 7.94 -2.01 6.95
CA HIS A 122 6.65 -2.48 6.51
C HIS A 122 6.20 -3.62 7.39
N VAL A 123 4.98 -3.55 7.92
CA VAL A 123 4.40 -4.59 8.79
C VAL A 123 3.18 -5.20 8.10
N PHE A 124 3.17 -6.52 8.07
CA PHE A 124 2.11 -7.30 7.41
C PHE A 124 1.47 -8.23 8.44
N LEU A 125 0.16 -8.38 8.38
CA LEU A 125 -0.61 -9.38 9.13
C LEU A 125 -1.28 -10.33 8.14
N ASP A 126 -0.99 -11.62 8.27
CA ASP A 126 -1.49 -12.66 7.37
C ASP A 126 -1.28 -12.36 5.88
N GLY A 127 -0.17 -11.67 5.57
CA GLY A 127 0.21 -11.27 4.23
C GLY A 127 -0.40 -9.95 3.74
N ALA A 128 -1.32 -9.34 4.49
CA ALA A 128 -1.84 -8.01 4.18
C ALA A 128 -0.95 -6.92 4.80
N LEU A 129 -0.58 -5.91 4.02
CA LEU A 129 0.17 -4.76 4.51
C LEU A 129 -0.70 -3.94 5.45
N LEU A 130 -0.29 -3.84 6.72
CA LEU A 130 -0.99 -3.05 7.73
C LEU A 130 -0.42 -1.65 7.88
N SER A 131 0.90 -1.54 7.84
CA SER A 131 1.57 -0.29 8.19
C SER A 131 2.89 -0.15 7.45
N MET A 132 3.19 1.07 7.06
CA MET A 132 4.50 1.54 6.64
C MET A 132 4.91 2.61 7.63
N THR A 133 5.96 2.35 8.41
CA THR A 133 6.29 3.19 9.57
C THR A 133 7.78 3.49 9.68
N SER A 134 8.09 4.62 10.25
CA SER A 134 9.41 4.98 10.76
C SER A 134 9.53 4.74 12.27
N GLU A 135 8.48 4.25 12.90
CA GLU A 135 8.44 3.93 14.32
C GLU A 135 8.84 2.46 14.52
N ARG A 136 9.54 2.19 15.61
CA ARG A 136 9.91 0.81 16.02
C ARG A 136 8.84 0.15 16.85
N GLU A 137 7.95 0.93 17.42
CA GLU A 137 6.87 0.49 18.29
C GLU A 137 5.58 1.11 17.77
N GLN A 138 4.52 0.31 17.70
CA GLN A 138 3.20 0.74 17.29
C GLN A 138 2.13 -0.17 17.89
N GLU A 139 0.95 0.39 18.13
CA GLU A 139 -0.25 -0.38 18.45
C GLU A 139 -1.08 -0.58 17.18
N ILE A 140 -1.51 -1.81 16.96
CA ILE A 140 -2.33 -2.20 15.80
C ILE A 140 -3.71 -2.62 16.30
N ASP A 141 -4.75 -2.02 15.73
CA ASP A 141 -6.13 -2.41 16.00
C ASP A 141 -6.41 -3.78 15.36
N ILE A 142 -6.78 -4.74 16.19
CA ILE A 142 -7.13 -6.12 15.82
C ILE A 142 -8.56 -6.49 16.23
N ALA A 143 -9.43 -5.50 16.48
CA ALA A 143 -10.81 -5.75 16.92
C ALA A 143 -11.60 -6.66 15.96
N ASP A 144 -11.34 -6.56 14.67
CA ASP A 144 -12.01 -7.35 13.64
C ASP A 144 -11.22 -8.63 13.25
N LEU A 145 -10.10 -8.91 13.94
CA LEU A 145 -9.29 -10.10 13.65
C LEU A 145 -9.97 -11.33 14.26
N PRO A 146 -10.27 -12.38 13.48
CA PRO A 146 -10.88 -13.57 14.02
C PRO A 146 -9.98 -14.26 15.07
N PRO A 147 -10.55 -15.01 16.01
CA PRO A 147 -9.75 -15.83 16.93
C PRO A 147 -8.92 -16.88 16.17
N GLY A 148 -7.70 -17.11 16.62
CA GLY A 148 -6.82 -18.12 16.04
C GLY A 148 -5.36 -17.72 15.98
N VAL A 149 -4.60 -18.52 15.25
CA VAL A 149 -3.17 -18.28 15.04
C VAL A 149 -3.00 -17.32 13.84
N HIS A 150 -2.27 -16.25 14.07
CA HIS A 150 -1.96 -15.23 13.05
C HIS A 150 -0.47 -15.07 12.87
N ARG A 151 -0.07 -14.65 11.67
CA ARG A 151 1.33 -14.43 11.32
C ARG A 151 1.58 -12.95 11.11
N LEU A 152 2.41 -12.38 11.97
CA LEU A 152 2.94 -11.02 11.79
C LEU A 152 4.30 -11.12 11.08
N GLN A 153 4.52 -10.28 10.08
CA GLN A 153 5.79 -10.17 9.37
C GLN A 153 6.23 -8.72 9.33
N ALA A 154 7.50 -8.48 9.55
CA ALA A 154 8.13 -7.18 9.32
C ALA A 154 9.16 -7.29 8.20
N GLU A 155 9.24 -6.26 7.38
CA GLU A 155 10.25 -6.10 6.33
C GLU A 155 10.90 -4.73 6.48
N PHE A 156 12.23 -4.70 6.52
CA PHE A 156 12.97 -3.45 6.44
C PHE A 156 13.28 -3.17 4.98
N VAL A 157 12.66 -2.12 4.44
CA VAL A 157 12.75 -1.72 3.04
C VAL A 157 13.59 -0.45 2.90
N ALA A 158 14.16 -0.23 1.73
CA ALA A 158 14.94 0.97 1.43
C ALA A 158 14.07 2.24 1.48
N ALA A 159 14.71 3.41 1.51
CA ALA A 159 14.04 4.71 1.64
C ALA A 159 13.07 5.05 0.48
N ASP A 160 13.07 4.27 -0.60
CA ASP A 160 12.13 4.34 -1.71
C ASP A 160 10.95 3.34 -1.59
N HIS A 161 10.81 2.70 -0.42
CA HIS A 161 9.82 1.66 -0.11
C HIS A 161 9.94 0.35 -0.92
N ALA A 162 11.03 0.15 -1.62
CA ALA A 162 11.27 -1.12 -2.30
C ALA A 162 12.25 -2.00 -1.49
N PRO A 163 12.14 -3.33 -1.60
CA PRO A 163 13.00 -4.27 -0.87
C PRO A 163 14.48 -4.06 -1.11
N PHE A 164 15.31 -4.42 -0.15
CA PHE A 164 16.74 -4.70 -0.36
C PHE A 164 16.91 -6.02 -1.12
N ASP A 165 18.11 -6.29 -1.61
CA ASP A 165 18.45 -7.56 -2.23
C ASP A 165 19.70 -8.16 -1.56
N PRO A 166 19.56 -9.24 -0.78
CA PRO A 166 18.33 -9.96 -0.44
C PRO A 166 17.39 -9.16 0.49
N PRO A 167 16.08 -9.50 0.52
CA PRO A 167 15.13 -8.87 1.43
C PRO A 167 15.47 -9.07 2.90
N VAL A 168 15.26 -8.04 3.72
CA VAL A 168 15.46 -8.07 5.18
C VAL A 168 14.12 -8.28 5.86
N ILE A 169 13.81 -9.53 6.22
CA ILE A 169 12.49 -9.94 6.68
C ILE A 169 12.59 -10.73 8.00
N THR A 170 11.60 -10.53 8.86
CA THR A 170 11.36 -11.39 10.05
C THR A 170 9.89 -11.68 10.18
N ALA A 171 9.54 -12.77 10.87
CA ALA A 171 8.14 -13.10 11.13
C ALA A 171 7.99 -13.75 12.50
N VAL A 172 6.81 -13.58 13.10
CA VAL A 172 6.39 -14.20 14.36
C VAL A 172 4.94 -14.63 14.24
N THR A 173 4.54 -15.67 14.94
CA THR A 173 3.14 -16.05 15.11
C THR A 173 2.66 -15.69 16.50
N PHE A 174 1.40 -15.31 16.61
CA PHE A 174 0.69 -15.06 17.87
C PHE A 174 -0.71 -15.68 17.80
N VAL A 175 -1.34 -15.83 18.94
CA VAL A 175 -2.70 -16.35 19.06
C VAL A 175 -3.63 -15.19 19.45
N ASN A 176 -4.60 -14.86 18.62
CA ASN A 176 -5.68 -13.95 19.00
C ASN A 176 -6.76 -14.74 19.72
N GLU A 177 -7.00 -14.45 20.99
CA GLU A 177 -8.16 -14.95 21.71
C GLU A 177 -9.24 -13.86 21.70
N ALA A 178 -10.43 -14.25 21.23
CA ALA A 178 -11.57 -13.32 21.29
C ALA A 178 -11.82 -12.85 22.72
N PRO A 179 -12.25 -11.60 22.93
CA PRO A 179 -12.62 -11.08 24.23
C PRO A 179 -13.80 -11.83 24.84
#